data_cf275001f9ff72d24e1f7841c8532845
#
_entry.id   cf275001f9ff72d24e1f7841c8532845
#
_cell.length_a   1.000
_cell.length_b   1.000
_cell.length_c   1.000
_cell.angle_alpha   90.00
_cell.angle_beta   90.00
_cell.angle_gamma   90.00
#
_symmetry.space_group_name_H-M   'P 1'
#
loop_
_entity.id
_entity.type
_entity.pdbx_description
1 polymer ?
#
loop_
_entity_poly.entity_id
_entity_poly.type
_entity_poly.pdbx_seq_one_letter_code
_entity_poly.pdbx_strand_id
1 'polypeptide(L)'
;MGHSMPALRSWQNFAGNPEKPTHGQHMGMTRFQKLATASLVSMLLLMFVGAVVRVTGSGMGCPDWPTCWGCLIPPTKIEQVDFSKLPIERFQQKAQRMGRDPAEISVESLRQEFNPRHVWTEFLNRLTALPVAVLVIATLVASFWQREKRPMVFWCSFGAVMTVFTNAWMGARVVYSGLAPGVLTTHLALAMGLIGMLVYVAWAGSDRPWRIVANEKSRQRLKWVVTILLVVIVAEGILGTQVREMTDELAKAHSKAPRSTWALELEQSWVYLAHRSFSWAVLALSLVAWVLTKRHRSGGAGGVERVVLGIVFAQMLLGVVMAQVHIYSWVQVLHVGLAAILLAYVWLWRFGLSGKGASDA
;
A
#
# COMPACT_ATOMS: atom_id res chain seq x y z
N MET A 1 81.11 30.14 -24.75
CA MET A 1 79.92 30.85 -24.24
C MET A 1 78.74 29.93 -24.48
N GLY A 2 78.38 29.16 -23.47
CA GLY A 2 77.29 28.20 -23.53
C GLY A 2 76.14 28.66 -22.67
N HIS A 3 74.96 28.87 -23.25
CA HIS A 3 73.81 29.11 -22.49
C HIS A 3 72.98 27.79 -22.44
N SER A 4 72.95 27.19 -21.26
CA SER A 4 72.08 26.05 -20.93
C SER A 4 70.72 26.57 -20.62
N MET A 5 69.65 26.03 -21.35
CA MET A 5 68.25 26.24 -21.04
C MET A 5 67.84 25.41 -19.84
N PRO A 6 67.15 25.97 -18.83
CA PRO A 6 66.43 25.19 -17.81
C PRO A 6 64.96 25.24 -18.10
N ALA A 7 64.31 24.19 -18.56
CA ALA A 7 62.88 24.00 -18.42
C ALA A 7 62.39 22.70 -19.09
N LEU A 8 62.47 21.58 -18.41
CA LEU A 8 61.68 20.38 -18.75
C LEU A 8 61.47 19.46 -17.52
N ARG A 9 61.28 20.00 -16.33
CA ARG A 9 60.96 19.20 -15.12
C ARG A 9 59.66 19.56 -14.39
N SER A 10 58.75 20.31 -14.97
CA SER A 10 57.50 20.72 -14.26
C SER A 10 56.21 20.06 -14.75
N TRP A 11 56.26 19.13 -15.67
CA TRP A 11 55.06 18.49 -16.22
C TRP A 11 54.77 17.06 -15.73
N GLN A 12 55.62 16.50 -14.86
CA GLN A 12 55.41 15.13 -14.35
C GLN A 12 54.61 15.02 -13.04
N ASN A 13 54.28 16.15 -12.39
CA ASN A 13 53.53 16.13 -11.13
C ASN A 13 52.02 16.46 -11.24
N PHE A 14 51.46 16.53 -12.45
CA PHE A 14 50.03 16.76 -12.66
C PHE A 14 49.25 15.50 -13.12
N ALA A 15 49.90 14.36 -13.27
CA ALA A 15 49.22 13.09 -13.44
C ALA A 15 48.94 12.52 -12.04
N GLY A 16 48.02 13.16 -11.30
CA GLY A 16 47.33 12.51 -10.20
C GLY A 16 46.68 11.24 -10.72
N ASN A 17 47.25 10.10 -10.32
CA ASN A 17 46.72 8.77 -10.59
C ASN A 17 45.25 8.80 -10.25
N PRO A 18 44.28 8.60 -11.17
CA PRO A 18 42.91 8.46 -10.78
C PRO A 18 42.83 7.24 -9.88
N GLU A 19 42.64 7.44 -8.58
CA GLU A 19 42.35 6.36 -7.66
C GLU A 19 41.25 5.52 -8.30
N LYS A 20 41.60 4.30 -8.72
CA LYS A 20 40.64 3.31 -9.16
C LYS A 20 39.58 3.23 -8.07
N PRO A 21 38.29 3.40 -8.39
CA PRO A 21 37.24 3.20 -7.40
C PRO A 21 37.45 1.80 -6.82
N THR A 22 37.74 1.74 -5.53
CA THR A 22 37.88 0.49 -4.79
C THR A 22 36.58 -0.29 -4.96
N HIS A 23 36.64 -1.31 -5.78
CA HIS A 23 35.58 -2.28 -5.99
C HIS A 23 35.18 -2.87 -4.61
N GLY A 24 33.88 -2.76 -4.26
CA GLY A 24 33.29 -3.70 -3.36
C GLY A 24 33.15 -3.33 -1.89
N GLN A 25 32.69 -2.12 -1.57
CA GLN A 25 31.87 -2.00 -0.36
C GLN A 25 30.39 -1.96 -0.78
N HIS A 26 29.76 -3.12 -0.83
CA HIS A 26 28.31 -3.24 -0.65
C HIS A 26 27.99 -2.67 0.73
N MET A 27 27.85 -1.35 0.83
CA MET A 27 27.38 -0.73 2.06
C MET A 27 25.93 -1.17 2.24
N GLY A 28 25.74 -2.13 3.13
CA GLY A 28 24.43 -2.65 3.50
C GLY A 28 23.53 -1.52 4.01
N MET A 29 22.23 -1.72 3.99
CA MET A 29 21.25 -0.79 4.54
C MET A 29 21.63 -0.38 5.98
N THR A 30 21.52 0.91 6.30
CA THR A 30 21.71 1.42 7.66
C THR A 30 20.70 0.78 8.62
N ARG A 31 20.98 0.79 9.93
CA ARG A 31 20.02 0.28 10.95
C ARG A 31 18.67 0.98 10.84
N PHE A 32 18.68 2.30 10.67
CA PHE A 32 17.46 3.09 10.47
C PHE A 32 16.71 2.65 9.21
N GLN A 33 17.42 2.51 8.11
CA GLN A 33 16.82 2.10 6.84
C GLN A 33 16.21 0.69 6.91
N LYS A 34 16.87 -0.25 7.59
CA LYS A 34 16.32 -1.60 7.83
C LYS A 34 15.01 -1.52 8.61
N LEU A 35 14.95 -0.68 9.66
CA LEU A 35 13.76 -0.50 10.47
C LEU A 35 12.62 0.15 9.66
N ALA A 36 12.90 1.21 8.91
CA ALA A 36 11.91 1.86 8.04
C ALA A 36 11.40 0.92 6.93
N THR A 37 12.29 0.09 6.35
CA THR A 37 11.89 -0.92 5.37
C THR A 37 11.05 -2.03 6.01
N ALA A 38 11.39 -2.47 7.22
CA ALA A 38 10.58 -3.44 7.96
C ALA A 38 9.17 -2.90 8.25
N SER A 39 9.04 -1.60 8.60
CA SER A 39 7.75 -0.93 8.75
C SER A 39 6.94 -0.95 7.45
N LEU A 40 7.56 -0.66 6.32
CA LEU A 40 6.91 -0.71 5.00
C LEU A 40 6.47 -2.14 4.65
N VAL A 41 7.38 -3.13 4.81
CA VAL A 41 7.07 -4.54 4.51
C VAL A 41 5.94 -5.05 5.39
N SER A 42 5.94 -4.74 6.69
CA SER A 42 4.85 -5.14 7.60
C SER A 42 3.52 -4.51 7.19
N MET A 43 3.51 -3.25 6.72
CA MET A 43 2.32 -2.59 6.20
C MET A 43 1.81 -3.26 4.91
N LEU A 44 2.69 -3.61 3.98
CA LEU A 44 2.30 -4.32 2.76
C LEU A 44 1.74 -5.71 3.08
N LEU A 45 2.32 -6.44 4.03
CA LEU A 45 1.78 -7.72 4.52
C LEU A 45 0.39 -7.55 5.14
N LEU A 46 0.17 -6.49 5.94
CA LEU A 46 -1.15 -6.19 6.49
C LEU A 46 -2.19 -5.94 5.39
N MET A 47 -1.82 -5.31 4.27
CA MET A 47 -2.71 -5.14 3.11
C MET A 47 -3.13 -6.49 2.51
N PHE A 48 -2.20 -7.46 2.39
CA PHE A 48 -2.54 -8.82 1.94
C PHE A 48 -3.47 -9.53 2.92
N VAL A 49 -3.21 -9.44 4.23
CA VAL A 49 -4.08 -10.05 5.26
C VAL A 49 -5.46 -9.41 5.25
N GLY A 50 -5.55 -8.09 5.12
CA GLY A 50 -6.83 -7.38 4.96
C GLY A 50 -7.61 -7.83 3.72
N ALA A 51 -6.92 -8.09 2.60
CA ALA A 51 -7.55 -8.65 1.42
C ALA A 51 -8.10 -10.07 1.67
N VAL A 52 -7.38 -10.92 2.41
CA VAL A 52 -7.87 -12.25 2.82
C VAL A 52 -9.15 -12.13 3.66
N VAL A 53 -9.16 -11.25 4.67
CA VAL A 53 -10.36 -10.99 5.50
C VAL A 53 -11.55 -10.59 4.63
N ARG A 54 -11.32 -9.74 3.64
CA ARG A 54 -12.36 -9.25 2.75
C ARG A 54 -12.94 -10.37 1.87
N VAL A 55 -12.09 -11.19 1.25
CA VAL A 55 -12.54 -12.24 0.31
C VAL A 55 -13.14 -13.45 1.00
N THR A 56 -12.79 -13.70 2.26
CA THR A 56 -13.39 -14.77 3.08
C THR A 56 -14.69 -14.35 3.74
N GLY A 57 -15.12 -13.09 3.59
CA GLY A 57 -16.30 -12.56 4.29
C GLY A 57 -16.10 -12.43 5.81
N SER A 58 -14.85 -12.48 6.29
CA SER A 58 -14.54 -12.52 7.72
C SER A 58 -14.53 -11.14 8.39
N GLY A 59 -14.75 -10.05 7.64
CA GLY A 59 -14.69 -8.68 8.17
C GLY A 59 -15.74 -8.31 9.22
N MET A 60 -16.62 -9.27 9.54
CA MET A 60 -17.64 -9.18 10.59
C MET A 60 -17.54 -10.36 11.58
N GLY A 61 -16.46 -11.11 11.57
CA GLY A 61 -16.24 -12.24 12.47
C GLY A 61 -16.13 -11.83 13.95
N CYS A 62 -15.64 -10.62 14.21
CA CYS A 62 -15.60 -10.01 15.54
C CYS A 62 -16.62 -8.86 15.61
N PRO A 63 -17.75 -9.01 16.29
CA PRO A 63 -18.81 -8.00 16.31
C PRO A 63 -18.45 -6.73 17.09
N ASP A 64 -17.48 -6.81 17.98
CA ASP A 64 -17.00 -5.77 18.90
C ASP A 64 -15.53 -5.39 18.68
N TRP A 65 -15.12 -4.30 19.24
CA TRP A 65 -13.75 -3.78 19.23
C TRP A 65 -13.49 -2.96 20.51
N PRO A 66 -12.34 -3.08 21.15
CA PRO A 66 -11.10 -3.81 20.79
C PRO A 66 -11.16 -5.32 21.04
N THR A 67 -12.14 -5.80 21.78
CA THR A 67 -12.41 -7.22 22.03
C THR A 67 -12.97 -7.92 20.79
N CYS A 68 -13.09 -9.24 20.88
CA CYS A 68 -13.73 -10.09 19.89
C CYS A 68 -14.62 -11.09 20.63
N TRP A 69 -15.92 -10.96 20.46
CA TRP A 69 -16.93 -11.70 21.25
C TRP A 69 -16.76 -11.48 22.77
N GLY A 70 -16.46 -10.24 23.19
CA GLY A 70 -16.27 -9.84 24.57
C GLY A 70 -14.93 -10.29 25.18
N CYS A 71 -14.07 -11.01 24.44
CA CYS A 71 -12.82 -11.56 24.87
C CYS A 71 -11.60 -10.87 24.23
N LEU A 72 -10.46 -10.80 24.95
CA LEU A 72 -9.19 -10.32 24.37
C LEU A 72 -8.60 -11.36 23.41
N ILE A 73 -8.70 -12.65 23.75
CA ILE A 73 -8.37 -13.76 22.86
C ILE A 73 -9.71 -14.36 22.42
N PRO A 74 -10.00 -14.42 21.12
CA PRO A 74 -11.31 -14.84 20.66
C PRO A 74 -11.63 -16.29 20.97
N PRO A 75 -12.91 -16.61 21.20
CA PRO A 75 -13.34 -17.96 21.47
C PRO A 75 -13.17 -18.85 20.23
N THR A 76 -12.92 -20.13 20.47
CA THR A 76 -12.87 -21.16 19.43
C THR A 76 -14.19 -21.94 19.33
N LYS A 77 -15.03 -21.82 20.36
CA LYS A 77 -16.35 -22.48 20.46
C LYS A 77 -17.35 -21.49 21.05
N ILE A 78 -18.60 -21.63 20.66
CA ILE A 78 -19.69 -20.74 21.10
C ILE A 78 -19.93 -20.81 22.61
N GLU A 79 -19.68 -21.95 23.24
CA GLU A 79 -19.85 -22.17 24.69
C GLU A 79 -18.88 -21.33 25.53
N GLN A 80 -17.80 -20.83 24.93
CA GLN A 80 -16.82 -19.95 25.59
C GLN A 80 -17.26 -18.48 25.62
N VAL A 81 -18.33 -18.15 24.89
CA VAL A 81 -18.83 -16.77 24.80
C VAL A 81 -19.71 -16.43 25.99
N ASP A 82 -19.34 -15.41 26.74
CA ASP A 82 -20.18 -14.84 27.80
C ASP A 82 -21.08 -13.76 27.19
N PHE A 83 -22.28 -14.14 26.82
CA PHE A 83 -23.27 -13.23 26.20
C PHE A 83 -23.70 -12.08 27.11
N SER A 84 -23.54 -12.19 28.45
CA SER A 84 -23.84 -11.10 29.36
C SER A 84 -22.88 -9.90 29.21
N LYS A 85 -21.68 -10.14 28.68
CA LYS A 85 -20.67 -9.09 28.42
C LYS A 85 -20.80 -8.45 27.05
N LEU A 86 -21.66 -9.00 26.18
CA LEU A 86 -21.81 -8.47 24.84
C LEU A 86 -22.79 -7.28 24.83
N PRO A 87 -22.42 -6.17 24.16
CA PRO A 87 -23.29 -5.01 24.03
C PRO A 87 -24.38 -5.24 22.96
N ILE A 88 -25.38 -6.08 23.25
CA ILE A 88 -26.46 -6.48 22.32
C ILE A 88 -27.12 -5.24 21.69
N GLU A 89 -27.41 -4.20 22.47
CA GLU A 89 -28.00 -2.95 21.96
C GLU A 89 -27.16 -2.31 20.83
N ARG A 90 -25.83 -2.37 20.93
CA ARG A 90 -24.96 -1.87 19.85
C ARG A 90 -25.03 -2.73 18.59
N PHE A 91 -25.25 -4.02 18.76
CA PHE A 91 -25.43 -4.93 17.61
C PHE A 91 -26.78 -4.68 16.94
N GLN A 92 -27.84 -4.42 17.72
CA GLN A 92 -29.14 -4.03 17.22
C GLN A 92 -29.08 -2.69 16.45
N GLN A 93 -28.42 -1.67 17.01
CA GLN A 93 -28.20 -0.39 16.31
C GLN A 93 -27.41 -0.56 15.01
N LYS A 94 -26.43 -1.47 15.00
CA LYS A 94 -25.65 -1.79 13.81
C LYS A 94 -26.53 -2.49 12.76
N ALA A 95 -27.35 -3.47 13.15
CA ALA A 95 -28.29 -4.14 12.27
C ALA A 95 -29.26 -3.13 11.62
N GLN A 96 -29.81 -2.21 12.41
CA GLN A 96 -30.67 -1.14 11.90
C GLN A 96 -30.00 -0.27 10.84
N ARG A 97 -28.73 0.10 11.06
CA ARG A 97 -27.94 0.86 10.05
C ARG A 97 -27.69 0.07 8.77
N MET A 98 -27.67 -1.24 8.85
CA MET A 98 -27.51 -2.16 7.71
C MET A 98 -28.85 -2.54 7.05
N GLY A 99 -29.98 -1.92 7.47
CA GLY A 99 -31.31 -2.21 6.95
C GLY A 99 -31.90 -3.57 7.40
N ARG A 100 -31.33 -4.17 8.47
CA ARG A 100 -31.88 -5.38 9.13
C ARG A 100 -32.77 -4.96 10.30
N ASP A 101 -33.75 -5.79 10.59
CA ASP A 101 -34.62 -5.57 11.77
C ASP A 101 -33.78 -5.75 13.05
N PRO A 102 -33.70 -4.74 13.94
CA PRO A 102 -33.02 -4.88 15.23
C PRO A 102 -33.58 -6.01 16.10
N ALA A 103 -34.87 -6.34 15.96
CA ALA A 103 -35.50 -7.39 16.73
C ALA A 103 -34.98 -8.79 16.37
N GLU A 104 -34.39 -8.97 15.17
CA GLU A 104 -33.76 -10.23 14.76
C GLU A 104 -32.44 -10.48 15.52
N ILE A 105 -31.84 -9.45 16.12
CA ILE A 105 -30.60 -9.55 16.86
C ILE A 105 -30.89 -9.96 18.29
N SER A 106 -30.78 -11.22 18.56
CA SER A 106 -30.92 -11.86 19.86
C SER A 106 -29.67 -12.68 20.19
N VAL A 107 -29.58 -13.15 21.44
CA VAL A 107 -28.50 -14.08 21.84
C VAL A 107 -28.55 -15.34 20.97
N GLU A 108 -29.77 -15.81 20.65
CA GLU A 108 -29.92 -17.03 19.83
C GLU A 108 -29.46 -16.82 18.38
N SER A 109 -29.82 -15.71 17.75
CA SER A 109 -29.34 -15.40 16.40
C SER A 109 -27.83 -15.22 16.36
N LEU A 110 -27.21 -14.58 17.38
CA LEU A 110 -25.76 -14.45 17.49
C LEU A 110 -25.08 -15.81 17.67
N ARG A 111 -25.70 -16.76 18.38
CA ARG A 111 -25.19 -18.14 18.48
C ARG A 111 -25.13 -18.81 17.12
N GLN A 112 -26.16 -18.64 16.28
CA GLN A 112 -26.21 -19.21 14.94
C GLN A 112 -25.24 -18.53 13.97
N GLU A 113 -24.98 -17.22 14.13
CA GLU A 113 -24.04 -16.47 13.31
C GLU A 113 -22.55 -16.74 13.68
N PHE A 114 -22.29 -17.38 14.83
CA PHE A 114 -20.91 -17.63 15.29
C PHE A 114 -20.17 -18.58 14.36
N ASN A 115 -19.08 -18.11 13.76
CA ASN A 115 -18.20 -18.92 12.94
C ASN A 115 -16.73 -18.75 13.39
N PRO A 116 -16.11 -19.74 14.03
CA PRO A 116 -14.77 -19.62 14.58
C PRO A 116 -13.71 -19.33 13.51
N ARG A 117 -13.90 -19.77 12.27
CA ARG A 117 -12.97 -19.45 11.16
C ARG A 117 -13.00 -17.95 10.85
N HIS A 118 -14.19 -17.36 10.74
CA HIS A 118 -14.32 -15.91 10.49
C HIS A 118 -13.80 -15.09 11.68
N VAL A 119 -14.10 -15.51 12.90
CA VAL A 119 -13.62 -14.90 14.15
C VAL A 119 -12.08 -14.83 14.17
N TRP A 120 -11.43 -15.97 13.97
CA TRP A 120 -9.97 -16.02 14.00
C TRP A 120 -9.30 -15.34 12.80
N THR A 121 -9.91 -15.39 11.62
CA THR A 121 -9.38 -14.67 10.44
C THR A 121 -9.39 -13.16 10.67
N GLU A 122 -10.47 -12.60 11.20
CA GLU A 122 -10.53 -11.18 11.53
C GLU A 122 -9.58 -10.82 12.68
N PHE A 123 -9.54 -11.63 13.74
CA PHE A 123 -8.64 -11.39 14.85
C PHE A 123 -7.15 -11.40 14.45
N LEU A 124 -6.74 -12.35 13.61
CA LEU A 124 -5.37 -12.39 13.07
C LEU A 124 -5.04 -11.14 12.27
N ASN A 125 -5.99 -10.58 11.52
CA ASN A 125 -5.79 -9.30 10.85
C ASN A 125 -5.56 -8.17 11.86
N ARG A 126 -6.34 -8.09 12.93
CA ARG A 126 -6.12 -7.11 14.02
C ARG A 126 -4.74 -7.32 14.68
N LEU A 127 -4.35 -8.57 14.91
CA LEU A 127 -3.05 -8.91 15.49
C LEU A 127 -1.88 -8.52 14.58
N THR A 128 -2.01 -8.66 13.25
CA THR A 128 -0.98 -8.23 12.29
C THR A 128 -0.81 -6.71 12.21
N ALA A 129 -1.76 -5.92 12.71
CA ALA A 129 -1.61 -4.47 12.84
C ALA A 129 -0.65 -4.07 13.97
N LEU A 130 -0.44 -4.90 15.00
CA LEU A 130 0.48 -4.63 16.10
C LEU A 130 1.94 -4.48 15.66
N PRO A 131 2.54 -5.42 14.90
CA PRO A 131 3.89 -5.25 14.36
C PRO A 131 4.03 -3.97 13.53
N VAL A 132 3.01 -3.59 12.75
CA VAL A 132 3.02 -2.34 11.98
C VAL A 132 3.13 -1.15 12.93
N ALA A 133 2.27 -1.08 13.95
CA ALA A 133 2.28 0.02 14.92
C ALA A 133 3.63 0.11 15.66
N VAL A 134 4.14 -1.01 16.17
CA VAL A 134 5.41 -1.07 16.90
C VAL A 134 6.58 -0.63 16.02
N LEU A 135 6.68 -1.12 14.78
CA LEU A 135 7.76 -0.78 13.87
C LEU A 135 7.69 0.69 13.42
N VAL A 136 6.49 1.21 13.18
CA VAL A 136 6.30 2.63 12.78
C VAL A 136 6.64 3.56 13.95
N ILE A 137 6.26 3.24 15.19
CA ILE A 137 6.64 4.00 16.39
C ILE A 137 8.17 3.92 16.60
N ALA A 138 8.77 2.74 16.50
CA ALA A 138 10.22 2.58 16.61
C ALA A 138 10.96 3.38 15.52
N THR A 139 10.40 3.45 14.30
CA THR A 139 10.95 4.27 13.21
C THR A 139 10.86 5.77 13.55
N LEU A 140 9.76 6.25 14.14
CA LEU A 140 9.66 7.63 14.62
C LEU A 140 10.70 7.90 15.69
N VAL A 141 10.84 7.06 16.70
CA VAL A 141 11.85 7.20 17.76
C VAL A 141 13.24 7.25 17.15
N ALA A 142 13.58 6.34 16.25
CA ALA A 142 14.89 6.34 15.56
C ALA A 142 15.10 7.57 14.67
N SER A 143 14.04 8.17 14.10
CA SER A 143 14.14 9.37 13.26
C SER A 143 14.46 10.62 14.06
N PHE A 144 14.25 10.64 15.38
CA PHE A 144 14.55 11.75 16.25
C PHE A 144 16.02 12.16 16.21
N TRP A 145 16.93 11.17 16.12
CA TRP A 145 18.38 11.41 15.99
C TRP A 145 18.79 11.90 14.59
N GLN A 146 17.88 11.88 13.61
CA GLN A 146 18.12 12.39 12.26
C GLN A 146 17.44 13.74 11.99
N ARG A 147 16.67 14.27 12.93
CA ARG A 147 15.80 15.45 12.74
C ARG A 147 16.54 16.71 12.28
N GLU A 148 17.78 16.91 12.73
CA GLU A 148 18.57 18.09 12.36
C GLU A 148 19.10 17.98 10.93
N LYS A 149 19.57 16.79 10.51
CA LYS A 149 20.11 16.55 9.17
C LYS A 149 19.04 16.30 8.13
N ARG A 150 17.90 15.71 8.55
CA ARG A 150 16.82 15.24 7.67
C ARG A 150 15.44 15.51 8.31
N PRO A 151 15.04 16.77 8.50
CA PRO A 151 13.80 17.11 9.22
C PRO A 151 12.55 16.47 8.60
N MET A 152 12.49 16.35 7.27
CA MET A 152 11.35 15.70 6.60
C MET A 152 11.23 14.21 6.90
N VAL A 153 12.33 13.49 7.21
CA VAL A 153 12.26 12.08 7.65
C VAL A 153 11.55 12.00 9.00
N PHE A 154 11.87 12.91 9.92
CA PHE A 154 11.19 12.98 11.21
C PHE A 154 9.69 13.30 11.05
N TRP A 155 9.34 14.35 10.30
CA TRP A 155 7.95 14.76 10.13
C TRP A 155 7.10 13.72 9.39
N CYS A 156 7.67 13.05 8.38
CA CYS A 156 6.99 11.94 7.72
C CYS A 156 6.82 10.73 8.66
N SER A 157 7.80 10.43 9.51
CA SER A 157 7.67 9.36 10.52
C SER A 157 6.59 9.69 11.55
N PHE A 158 6.52 10.96 11.99
CA PHE A 158 5.47 11.44 12.88
C PHE A 158 4.08 11.34 12.22
N GLY A 159 3.96 11.82 10.96
CA GLY A 159 2.74 11.69 10.18
C GLY A 159 2.32 10.22 9.99
N ALA A 160 3.28 9.32 9.79
CA ALA A 160 3.01 7.89 9.67
C ALA A 160 2.43 7.31 10.97
N VAL A 161 2.96 7.68 12.14
CA VAL A 161 2.40 7.27 13.45
C VAL A 161 0.97 7.79 13.61
N MET A 162 0.72 9.08 13.32
CA MET A 162 -0.62 9.65 13.40
C MET A 162 -1.60 8.93 12.46
N THR A 163 -1.14 8.61 11.25
CA THR A 163 -1.95 7.88 10.27
C THR A 163 -2.24 6.46 10.71
N VAL A 164 -1.30 5.75 11.35
CA VAL A 164 -1.54 4.41 11.93
C VAL A 164 -2.64 4.47 12.98
N PHE A 165 -2.60 5.42 13.92
CA PHE A 165 -3.63 5.57 14.95
C PHE A 165 -4.99 5.93 14.35
N THR A 166 -5.02 6.89 13.41
CA THR A 166 -6.26 7.25 12.70
C THR A 166 -6.83 6.07 11.93
N ASN A 167 -5.96 5.26 11.28
CA ASN A 167 -6.38 4.10 10.52
C ASN A 167 -6.87 2.96 11.43
N ALA A 168 -6.28 2.77 12.62
CA ALA A 168 -6.76 1.83 13.61
C ALA A 168 -8.15 2.23 14.13
N TRP A 169 -8.36 3.53 14.42
CA TRP A 169 -9.67 4.06 14.76
C TRP A 169 -10.68 3.88 13.63
N MET A 170 -10.29 4.17 12.37
CA MET A 170 -11.13 3.91 11.20
C MET A 170 -11.47 2.43 11.05
N GLY A 171 -10.53 1.51 11.36
CA GLY A 171 -10.80 0.07 11.39
C GLY A 171 -11.90 -0.30 12.39
N ALA A 172 -11.91 0.29 13.58
CA ALA A 172 -13.03 0.14 14.51
C ALA A 172 -14.34 0.67 13.91
N ARG A 173 -14.30 1.84 13.22
CA ARG A 173 -15.48 2.41 12.55
C ARG A 173 -15.98 1.52 11.41
N VAL A 174 -15.08 0.85 10.66
CA VAL A 174 -15.46 -0.14 9.63
C VAL A 174 -16.31 -1.26 10.24
N VAL A 175 -15.90 -1.82 11.39
CA VAL A 175 -16.65 -2.86 12.10
C VAL A 175 -18.00 -2.32 12.61
N TYR A 176 -18.01 -1.15 13.27
CA TYR A 176 -19.24 -0.58 13.83
C TYR A 176 -20.23 -0.08 12.76
N SER A 177 -19.76 0.31 11.60
CA SER A 177 -20.63 0.73 10.49
C SER A 177 -21.20 -0.43 9.68
N GLY A 178 -20.77 -1.67 9.97
CA GLY A 178 -21.16 -2.82 9.17
C GLY A 178 -20.52 -2.83 7.77
N LEU A 179 -19.27 -2.41 7.66
CA LEU A 179 -18.52 -2.29 6.40
C LEU A 179 -19.10 -1.23 5.45
N ALA A 180 -19.62 -0.13 5.99
CA ALA A 180 -20.20 0.93 5.17
C ALA A 180 -19.20 1.43 4.11
N PRO A 181 -19.62 1.62 2.84
CA PRO A 181 -18.76 1.93 1.69
C PRO A 181 -17.79 3.08 1.92
N GLY A 182 -18.30 4.26 2.28
CA GLY A 182 -17.46 5.45 2.48
C GLY A 182 -16.44 5.31 3.63
N VAL A 183 -16.75 4.53 4.67
CA VAL A 183 -15.86 4.26 5.80
C VAL A 183 -14.71 3.35 5.36
N LEU A 184 -15.03 2.31 4.60
CA LEU A 184 -14.04 1.38 4.05
C LEU A 184 -13.10 2.07 3.07
N THR A 185 -13.65 2.88 2.16
CA THR A 185 -12.87 3.66 1.19
C THR A 185 -11.91 4.63 1.90
N THR A 186 -12.35 5.32 2.96
CA THR A 186 -11.49 6.23 3.75
C THR A 186 -10.38 5.46 4.45
N HIS A 187 -10.67 4.31 5.05
CA HIS A 187 -9.68 3.44 5.68
C HIS A 187 -8.59 3.01 4.67
N LEU A 188 -8.98 2.61 3.46
CA LEU A 188 -8.03 2.26 2.40
C LEU A 188 -7.21 3.48 1.93
N ALA A 189 -7.83 4.65 1.76
CA ALA A 189 -7.14 5.87 1.34
C ALA A 189 -6.05 6.28 2.36
N LEU A 190 -6.34 6.18 3.66
CA LEU A 190 -5.35 6.39 4.72
C LEU A 190 -4.20 5.37 4.64
N ALA A 191 -4.50 4.10 4.36
CA ALA A 191 -3.49 3.06 4.18
C ALA A 191 -2.59 3.35 2.97
N MET A 192 -3.14 3.83 1.85
CA MET A 192 -2.36 4.24 0.68
C MET A 192 -1.44 5.44 0.98
N GLY A 193 -1.93 6.43 1.73
CA GLY A 193 -1.12 7.56 2.21
C GLY A 193 0.02 7.12 3.12
N LEU A 194 -0.25 6.18 4.04
CA LEU A 194 0.75 5.59 4.92
C LEU A 194 1.87 4.89 4.14
N ILE A 195 1.54 4.10 3.12
CA ILE A 195 2.54 3.49 2.23
C ILE A 195 3.47 4.56 1.65
N GLY A 196 2.93 5.67 1.13
CA GLY A 196 3.72 6.76 0.58
C GLY A 196 4.70 7.37 1.61
N MET A 197 4.23 7.61 2.84
CA MET A 197 5.09 8.11 3.92
C MET A 197 6.19 7.12 4.30
N LEU A 198 5.88 5.83 4.43
CA LEU A 198 6.85 4.79 4.78
C LEU A 198 7.90 4.59 3.66
N VAL A 199 7.48 4.64 2.40
CA VAL A 199 8.43 4.62 1.25
C VAL A 199 9.35 5.84 1.31
N TYR A 200 8.83 7.04 1.60
CA TYR A 200 9.65 8.24 1.75
C TYR A 200 10.67 8.08 2.87
N VAL A 201 10.24 7.63 4.05
CA VAL A 201 11.11 7.45 5.22
C VAL A 201 12.20 6.42 4.94
N ALA A 202 11.89 5.30 4.31
CA ALA A 202 12.87 4.28 3.92
C ALA A 202 13.85 4.79 2.87
N TRP A 203 13.38 5.55 1.88
CA TRP A 203 14.20 6.13 0.81
C TRP A 203 15.07 7.27 1.33
N ALA A 204 14.49 8.29 1.96
CA ALA A 204 15.20 9.48 2.41
C ALA A 204 16.07 9.23 3.66
N GLY A 205 15.76 8.18 4.44
CA GLY A 205 16.56 7.72 5.58
C GLY A 205 17.84 6.98 5.20
N SER A 206 18.04 6.70 3.91
CA SER A 206 19.28 6.12 3.39
C SER A 206 20.39 7.19 3.32
N ASP A 207 21.64 6.80 3.60
CA ASP A 207 22.79 7.70 3.41
C ASP A 207 23.06 7.98 1.93
N ARG A 208 22.68 7.05 1.05
CA ARG A 208 22.73 7.20 -0.41
C ARG A 208 21.38 6.78 -1.01
N PRO A 209 20.36 7.66 -0.94
CA PRO A 209 19.05 7.33 -1.50
C PRO A 209 19.16 7.09 -3.00
N TRP A 210 18.51 6.02 -3.46
CA TRP A 210 18.44 5.69 -4.89
C TRP A 210 17.85 6.87 -5.69
N ARG A 211 18.52 7.24 -6.78
CA ARG A 211 18.14 8.37 -7.64
C ARG A 211 18.30 8.03 -9.12
N ILE A 212 17.48 8.66 -9.94
CA ILE A 212 17.58 8.62 -11.40
C ILE A 212 18.39 9.83 -11.86
N VAL A 213 19.54 9.55 -12.48
CA VAL A 213 20.40 10.59 -13.07
C VAL A 213 19.89 10.88 -14.48
N ALA A 214 19.42 12.08 -14.72
CA ALA A 214 18.97 12.59 -16.01
C ALA A 214 19.16 14.11 -16.06
N ASN A 215 19.19 14.70 -17.28
CA ASN A 215 19.22 16.15 -17.40
C ASN A 215 17.94 16.79 -16.82
N GLU A 216 18.02 18.05 -16.37
CA GLU A 216 16.95 18.72 -15.63
C GLU A 216 15.62 18.73 -16.37
N LYS A 217 15.62 19.10 -17.66
CA LYS A 217 14.39 19.15 -18.48
C LYS A 217 13.70 17.79 -18.61
N SER A 218 14.48 16.74 -18.84
CA SER A 218 13.97 15.37 -18.96
C SER A 218 13.50 14.84 -17.59
N ARG A 219 14.24 15.13 -16.54
CA ARG A 219 13.88 14.77 -15.16
C ARG A 219 12.55 15.42 -14.75
N GLN A 220 12.34 16.71 -15.07
CA GLN A 220 11.11 17.40 -14.74
C GLN A 220 9.90 16.83 -15.52
N ARG A 221 10.07 16.54 -16.82
CA ARG A 221 9.02 15.86 -17.61
C ARG A 221 8.66 14.49 -17.02
N LEU A 222 9.66 13.68 -16.73
CA LEU A 222 9.46 12.35 -16.14
C LEU A 222 8.80 12.44 -14.77
N LYS A 223 9.19 13.42 -13.96
CA LYS A 223 8.58 13.69 -12.66
C LYS A 223 7.08 13.97 -12.79
N TRP A 224 6.66 14.75 -13.77
CA TRP A 224 5.24 15.01 -14.06
C TRP A 224 4.50 13.75 -14.50
N VAL A 225 5.06 12.98 -15.44
CA VAL A 225 4.44 11.72 -15.91
C VAL A 225 4.26 10.73 -14.75
N VAL A 226 5.29 10.52 -13.93
CA VAL A 226 5.21 9.60 -12.77
C VAL A 226 4.26 10.15 -11.70
N THR A 227 4.14 11.48 -11.54
CA THR A 227 3.16 12.07 -10.62
C THR A 227 1.72 11.82 -11.10
N ILE A 228 1.46 12.00 -12.40
CA ILE A 228 0.15 11.69 -12.99
C ILE A 228 -0.16 10.20 -12.85
N LEU A 229 0.81 9.32 -13.16
CA LEU A 229 0.68 7.88 -12.95
C LEU A 229 0.30 7.55 -11.51
N LEU A 230 0.97 8.18 -10.52
CA LEU A 230 0.68 7.98 -9.10
C LEU A 230 -0.75 8.39 -8.74
N VAL A 231 -1.21 9.55 -9.22
CA VAL A 231 -2.58 10.03 -8.99
C VAL A 231 -3.60 9.07 -9.61
N VAL A 232 -3.35 8.60 -10.83
CA VAL A 232 -4.24 7.64 -11.50
C VAL A 232 -4.27 6.31 -10.75
N ILE A 233 -3.14 5.80 -10.24
CA ILE A 233 -3.10 4.56 -9.44
C ILE A 233 -3.89 4.72 -8.12
N VAL A 234 -3.80 5.87 -7.46
CA VAL A 234 -4.59 6.13 -6.24
C VAL A 234 -6.08 6.17 -6.58
N ALA A 235 -6.48 6.86 -7.65
CA ALA A 235 -7.86 6.88 -8.10
C ALA A 235 -8.36 5.48 -8.47
N GLU A 236 -7.53 4.67 -9.16
CA GLU A 236 -7.81 3.29 -9.52
C GLU A 236 -8.03 2.39 -8.30
N GLY A 237 -7.22 2.58 -7.25
CA GLY A 237 -7.40 1.87 -5.98
C GLY A 237 -8.74 2.21 -5.30
N ILE A 238 -9.15 3.48 -5.33
CA ILE A 238 -10.45 3.94 -4.81
C ILE A 238 -11.59 3.34 -5.63
N LEU A 239 -11.53 3.46 -6.97
CA LEU A 239 -12.54 2.88 -7.86
C LEU A 239 -12.65 1.35 -7.70
N GLY A 240 -11.51 0.65 -7.57
CA GLY A 240 -11.50 -0.80 -7.32
C GLY A 240 -12.21 -1.19 -6.02
N THR A 241 -12.12 -0.35 -4.97
CA THR A 241 -12.88 -0.57 -3.73
C THR A 241 -14.38 -0.45 -3.99
N GLN A 242 -14.81 0.54 -4.75
CA GLN A 242 -16.22 0.76 -5.08
C GLN A 242 -16.77 -0.35 -5.99
N VAL A 243 -16.00 -0.81 -6.99
CA VAL A 243 -16.37 -1.99 -7.80
C VAL A 243 -16.61 -3.21 -6.91
N ARG A 244 -15.73 -3.42 -5.92
CA ARG A 244 -15.89 -4.51 -4.97
C ARG A 244 -17.13 -4.35 -4.10
N GLU A 245 -17.40 -3.15 -3.59
CA GLU A 245 -18.60 -2.84 -2.79
C GLU A 245 -19.86 -3.12 -3.59
N MET A 246 -19.95 -2.63 -4.80
CA MET A 246 -21.08 -2.89 -5.72
C MET A 246 -21.25 -4.38 -6.03
N THR A 247 -20.14 -5.11 -6.23
CA THR A 247 -20.17 -6.56 -6.42
C THR A 247 -20.78 -7.29 -5.22
N ASP A 248 -20.44 -6.87 -3.99
CA ASP A 248 -20.99 -7.46 -2.76
C ASP A 248 -22.48 -7.12 -2.60
N GLU A 249 -22.91 -5.92 -2.95
CA GLU A 249 -24.33 -5.51 -2.92
C GLU A 249 -25.18 -6.32 -3.92
N LEU A 250 -24.71 -6.43 -5.17
CA LEU A 250 -25.37 -7.23 -6.19
C LEU A 250 -25.42 -8.72 -5.80
N ALA A 251 -24.34 -9.27 -5.27
CA ALA A 251 -24.31 -10.65 -4.81
C ALA A 251 -25.29 -10.91 -3.65
N LYS A 252 -25.51 -9.94 -2.75
CA LYS A 252 -26.52 -10.02 -1.69
C LYS A 252 -27.94 -9.91 -2.25
N ALA A 253 -28.19 -8.94 -3.12
CA ALA A 253 -29.49 -8.74 -3.74
C ALA A 253 -29.94 -9.98 -4.55
N HIS A 254 -28.99 -10.65 -5.19
CA HIS A 254 -29.22 -11.82 -6.02
C HIS A 254 -28.71 -13.13 -5.37
N SER A 255 -28.82 -13.26 -4.04
CA SER A 255 -28.21 -14.37 -3.27
C SER A 255 -28.65 -15.80 -3.72
N LYS A 256 -29.75 -15.92 -4.41
CA LYS A 256 -30.27 -17.19 -4.95
C LYS A 256 -30.04 -17.36 -6.46
N ALA A 257 -29.45 -16.38 -7.12
CA ALA A 257 -29.22 -16.36 -8.56
C ALA A 257 -27.76 -16.52 -8.92
N PRO A 258 -27.39 -17.23 -9.99
CA PRO A 258 -26.02 -17.33 -10.44
C PRO A 258 -25.50 -15.96 -10.91
N ARG A 259 -24.19 -15.73 -10.79
CA ARG A 259 -23.54 -14.47 -11.17
C ARG A 259 -23.89 -14.03 -12.61
N SER A 260 -24.00 -14.97 -13.52
CA SER A 260 -24.31 -14.68 -14.94
C SER A 260 -25.59 -13.87 -15.14
N THR A 261 -26.52 -13.86 -14.18
CA THR A 261 -27.78 -13.11 -14.28
C THR A 261 -27.65 -11.63 -13.91
N TRP A 262 -26.66 -11.24 -13.11
CA TRP A 262 -26.44 -9.87 -12.64
C TRP A 262 -25.07 -9.29 -13.00
N ALA A 263 -24.19 -10.09 -13.64
CA ALA A 263 -22.87 -9.62 -14.06
C ALA A 263 -22.97 -8.41 -15.01
N LEU A 264 -23.97 -8.39 -15.89
CA LEU A 264 -24.19 -7.31 -16.84
C LEU A 264 -24.51 -5.99 -16.12
N GLU A 265 -25.27 -6.02 -15.02
CA GLU A 265 -25.59 -4.84 -14.21
C GLU A 265 -24.32 -4.22 -13.62
N LEU A 266 -23.39 -5.04 -13.11
CA LEU A 266 -22.07 -4.60 -12.66
C LEU A 266 -21.26 -4.00 -13.82
N GLU A 267 -21.18 -4.69 -14.94
CA GLU A 267 -20.38 -4.30 -16.11
C GLU A 267 -20.86 -3.01 -16.77
N GLN A 268 -22.14 -2.69 -16.69
CA GLN A 268 -22.74 -1.45 -17.18
C GLN A 268 -22.62 -0.28 -16.19
N SER A 269 -22.23 -0.54 -14.94
CA SER A 269 -22.08 0.53 -13.96
C SER A 269 -20.94 1.46 -14.33
N TRP A 270 -21.13 2.77 -14.08
CA TRP A 270 -20.11 3.77 -14.38
C TRP A 270 -18.82 3.53 -13.57
N VAL A 271 -18.93 2.99 -12.36
CA VAL A 271 -17.79 2.66 -11.48
C VAL A 271 -16.90 1.59 -12.12
N TYR A 272 -17.53 0.51 -12.61
CA TYR A 272 -16.81 -0.57 -13.29
C TYR A 272 -16.17 -0.09 -14.60
N LEU A 273 -16.92 0.68 -15.41
CA LEU A 273 -16.40 1.24 -16.65
C LEU A 273 -15.25 2.21 -16.42
N ALA A 274 -15.33 3.04 -15.39
CA ALA A 274 -14.25 3.93 -14.99
C ALA A 274 -13.00 3.13 -14.56
N HIS A 275 -13.15 2.18 -13.64
CA HIS A 275 -12.05 1.31 -13.19
C HIS A 275 -11.37 0.60 -14.37
N ARG A 276 -12.15 -0.01 -15.26
CA ARG A 276 -11.64 -0.65 -16.48
C ARG A 276 -10.90 0.30 -17.40
N SER A 277 -11.39 1.54 -17.57
CA SER A 277 -10.79 2.56 -18.45
C SER A 277 -9.50 3.13 -17.86
N PHE A 278 -9.48 3.41 -16.55
CA PHE A 278 -8.29 3.89 -15.85
C PHE A 278 -7.17 2.85 -15.83
N SER A 279 -7.48 1.56 -15.83
CA SER A 279 -6.46 0.49 -15.96
C SER A 279 -5.63 0.64 -17.24
N TRP A 280 -6.25 1.00 -18.38
CA TRP A 280 -5.54 1.29 -19.61
C TRP A 280 -4.69 2.56 -19.52
N ALA A 281 -5.17 3.60 -18.82
CA ALA A 281 -4.40 4.81 -18.57
C ALA A 281 -3.17 4.50 -17.70
N VAL A 282 -3.29 3.65 -16.68
CA VAL A 282 -2.14 3.17 -15.86
C VAL A 282 -1.11 2.48 -16.75
N LEU A 283 -1.52 1.57 -17.64
CA LEU A 283 -0.61 0.90 -18.57
C LEU A 283 0.08 1.91 -19.50
N ALA A 284 -0.67 2.78 -20.15
CA ALA A 284 -0.12 3.77 -21.08
C ALA A 284 0.90 4.70 -20.40
N LEU A 285 0.54 5.25 -19.24
CA LEU A 285 1.42 6.13 -18.44
C LEU A 285 2.68 5.39 -17.97
N SER A 286 2.56 4.13 -17.56
CA SER A 286 3.70 3.31 -17.15
C SER A 286 4.66 3.05 -18.31
N LEU A 287 4.14 2.77 -19.50
CA LEU A 287 4.94 2.59 -20.72
C LEU A 287 5.64 3.90 -21.12
N VAL A 288 4.91 5.04 -21.12
CA VAL A 288 5.49 6.35 -21.40
C VAL A 288 6.60 6.68 -20.42
N ALA A 289 6.36 6.50 -19.11
CA ALA A 289 7.36 6.74 -18.08
C ALA A 289 8.59 5.84 -18.25
N TRP A 290 8.39 4.55 -18.57
CA TRP A 290 9.48 3.62 -18.83
C TRP A 290 10.32 4.03 -20.05
N VAL A 291 9.67 4.36 -21.18
CA VAL A 291 10.36 4.81 -22.41
C VAL A 291 11.16 6.09 -22.15
N LEU A 292 10.57 7.07 -21.47
CA LEU A 292 11.26 8.30 -21.11
C LEU A 292 12.44 8.04 -20.19
N THR A 293 12.30 7.17 -19.19
CA THR A 293 13.41 6.79 -18.31
C THR A 293 14.53 6.10 -19.09
N LYS A 294 14.18 5.15 -19.96
CA LYS A 294 15.17 4.44 -20.78
C LYS A 294 15.95 5.38 -21.71
N ARG A 295 15.28 6.40 -22.27
CA ARG A 295 15.90 7.37 -23.20
C ARG A 295 16.81 8.39 -22.52
N HIS A 296 16.49 8.76 -21.30
CA HIS A 296 17.11 9.92 -20.65
C HIS A 296 18.01 9.59 -19.44
N ARG A 297 17.95 8.35 -18.96
CA ARG A 297 18.79 7.88 -17.87
C ARG A 297 20.14 7.41 -18.39
N SER A 298 21.21 7.83 -17.75
CA SER A 298 22.54 7.25 -17.97
C SER A 298 22.53 5.78 -17.51
N GLY A 299 22.66 4.83 -18.43
CA GLY A 299 22.62 3.39 -18.15
C GLY A 299 21.27 2.71 -18.39
N GLY A 300 20.30 3.37 -19.04
CA GLY A 300 19.00 2.80 -19.43
C GLY A 300 18.00 2.64 -18.27
N ALA A 301 16.90 1.89 -18.48
CA ALA A 301 15.89 1.64 -17.48
C ALA A 301 16.42 0.70 -16.38
N GLY A 302 16.12 1.04 -15.10
CA GLY A 302 16.55 0.27 -13.94
C GLY A 302 15.56 -0.80 -13.50
N GLY A 303 15.80 -1.38 -12.31
CA GLY A 303 14.95 -2.42 -11.76
C GLY A 303 13.55 -1.94 -11.39
N VAL A 304 13.42 -0.73 -10.83
CA VAL A 304 12.14 -0.15 -10.36
C VAL A 304 11.13 -0.05 -11.50
N GLU A 305 11.54 0.50 -12.64
CA GLU A 305 10.68 0.71 -13.81
C GLU A 305 10.20 -0.62 -14.42
N ARG A 306 11.08 -1.64 -14.43
CA ARG A 306 10.73 -2.99 -14.90
C ARG A 306 9.76 -3.69 -13.98
N VAL A 307 9.95 -3.55 -12.66
CA VAL A 307 9.03 -4.09 -11.65
C VAL A 307 7.66 -3.45 -11.77
N VAL A 308 7.58 -2.11 -11.93
CA VAL A 308 6.30 -1.41 -12.13
C VAL A 308 5.57 -1.96 -13.35
N LEU A 309 6.24 -2.07 -14.51
CA LEU A 309 5.62 -2.64 -15.72
C LEU A 309 5.17 -4.09 -15.52
N GLY A 310 6.00 -4.94 -14.91
CA GLY A 310 5.66 -6.33 -14.63
C GLY A 310 4.41 -6.44 -13.74
N ILE A 311 4.31 -5.59 -12.69
CA ILE A 311 3.14 -5.59 -11.81
C ILE A 311 1.91 -5.07 -12.56
N VAL A 312 2.03 -4.02 -13.39
CA VAL A 312 0.89 -3.49 -14.17
C VAL A 312 0.35 -4.57 -15.11
N PHE A 313 1.21 -5.31 -15.83
CA PHE A 313 0.77 -6.43 -16.67
C PHE A 313 0.09 -7.54 -15.84
N ALA A 314 0.66 -7.90 -14.68
CA ALA A 314 0.06 -8.87 -13.79
C ALA A 314 -1.33 -8.40 -13.30
N GLN A 315 -1.48 -7.13 -12.94
CA GLN A 315 -2.74 -6.53 -12.52
C GLN A 315 -3.82 -6.60 -13.61
N MET A 316 -3.45 -6.28 -14.85
CA MET A 316 -4.37 -6.37 -15.98
C MET A 316 -4.81 -7.81 -16.23
N LEU A 317 -3.86 -8.77 -16.18
CA LEU A 317 -4.17 -10.21 -16.33
C LEU A 317 -5.13 -10.69 -15.23
N LEU A 318 -4.85 -10.36 -13.95
CA LEU A 318 -5.73 -10.71 -12.84
C LEU A 318 -7.11 -10.07 -12.99
N GLY A 319 -7.19 -8.81 -13.47
CA GLY A 319 -8.45 -8.13 -13.78
C GLY A 319 -9.25 -8.83 -14.87
N VAL A 320 -8.59 -9.25 -15.96
CA VAL A 320 -9.24 -10.04 -17.02
C VAL A 320 -9.75 -11.38 -16.50
N VAL A 321 -8.96 -12.09 -15.69
CA VAL A 321 -9.40 -13.36 -15.07
C VAL A 321 -10.67 -13.15 -14.22
N MET A 322 -10.72 -12.11 -13.39
CA MET A 322 -11.89 -11.81 -12.57
C MET A 322 -13.11 -11.40 -13.39
N ALA A 323 -12.92 -10.70 -14.50
CA ALA A 323 -13.99 -10.24 -15.36
C ALA A 323 -14.57 -11.37 -16.23
N GLN A 324 -13.69 -12.17 -16.89
CA GLN A 324 -14.08 -13.06 -17.97
C GLN A 324 -14.13 -14.55 -17.57
N VAL A 325 -13.43 -14.94 -16.49
CA VAL A 325 -13.35 -16.35 -16.10
C VAL A 325 -14.17 -16.58 -14.82
N HIS A 326 -13.63 -16.14 -13.67
CA HIS A 326 -14.29 -16.29 -12.38
C HIS A 326 -13.65 -15.39 -11.33
N ILE A 327 -14.44 -14.94 -10.33
CA ILE A 327 -13.92 -14.19 -9.18
C ILE A 327 -13.33 -15.16 -8.15
N TYR A 328 -12.14 -15.69 -8.40
CA TYR A 328 -11.42 -16.50 -7.42
C TYR A 328 -10.91 -15.66 -6.25
N SER A 329 -11.07 -16.16 -5.02
CA SER A 329 -10.62 -15.47 -3.81
C SER A 329 -9.13 -15.16 -3.84
N TRP A 330 -8.28 -16.10 -4.26
CA TRP A 330 -6.84 -15.91 -4.36
C TRP A 330 -6.43 -14.86 -5.41
N VAL A 331 -7.18 -14.76 -6.54
CA VAL A 331 -6.95 -13.74 -7.57
C VAL A 331 -7.22 -12.35 -7.01
N GLN A 332 -8.31 -12.19 -6.25
CA GLN A 332 -8.63 -10.94 -5.59
C GLN A 332 -7.55 -10.52 -4.57
N VAL A 333 -7.09 -11.47 -3.74
CA VAL A 333 -6.00 -11.22 -2.77
C VAL A 333 -4.73 -10.76 -3.47
N LEU A 334 -4.33 -11.44 -4.54
CA LEU A 334 -3.17 -11.05 -5.34
C LEU A 334 -3.36 -9.68 -6.00
N HIS A 335 -4.54 -9.41 -6.56
CA HIS A 335 -4.84 -8.13 -7.21
C HIS A 335 -4.70 -6.97 -6.22
N VAL A 336 -5.31 -7.05 -5.03
CA VAL A 336 -5.21 -6.00 -3.99
C VAL A 336 -3.78 -5.89 -3.46
N GLY A 337 -3.13 -7.00 -3.14
CA GLY A 337 -1.77 -7.00 -2.60
C GLY A 337 -0.74 -6.45 -3.59
N LEU A 338 -0.80 -6.84 -4.86
CA LEU A 338 0.08 -6.30 -5.90
C LEU A 338 -0.20 -4.82 -6.19
N ALA A 339 -1.46 -4.34 -6.04
CA ALA A 339 -1.77 -2.91 -6.15
C ALA A 339 -1.05 -2.09 -5.06
N ALA A 340 -0.99 -2.60 -3.82
CA ALA A 340 -0.24 -1.95 -2.74
C ALA A 340 1.28 -1.91 -3.04
N ILE A 341 1.83 -3.01 -3.58
CA ILE A 341 3.24 -3.07 -4.00
C ILE A 341 3.51 -2.12 -5.18
N LEU A 342 2.62 -2.08 -6.17
CA LEU A 342 2.69 -1.13 -7.29
C LEU A 342 2.76 0.31 -6.81
N LEU A 343 1.87 0.68 -5.90
CA LEU A 343 1.83 2.01 -5.28
C LEU A 343 3.16 2.34 -4.60
N ALA A 344 3.73 1.41 -3.82
CA ALA A 344 5.03 1.59 -3.17
C ALA A 344 6.17 1.81 -4.18
N TYR A 345 6.22 1.03 -5.26
CA TYR A 345 7.25 1.19 -6.29
C TYR A 345 7.10 2.47 -7.10
N VAL A 346 5.87 2.93 -7.38
CA VAL A 346 5.65 4.20 -8.08
C VAL A 346 6.00 5.39 -7.17
N TRP A 347 5.72 5.33 -5.87
CA TRP A 347 6.24 6.29 -4.90
C TRP A 347 7.78 6.32 -4.89
N LEU A 348 8.42 5.16 -4.84
CA LEU A 348 9.88 5.06 -4.89
C LEU A 348 10.43 5.66 -6.18
N TRP A 349 9.80 5.38 -7.33
CA TRP A 349 10.17 5.98 -8.62
C TRP A 349 10.06 7.50 -8.59
N ARG A 350 8.95 8.00 -8.05
CA ARG A 350 8.70 9.44 -7.90
C ARG A 350 9.74 10.14 -7.00
N PHE A 351 10.12 9.51 -5.90
CA PHE A 351 11.17 10.03 -5.01
C PHE A 351 12.55 9.94 -5.63
N GLY A 352 12.86 8.89 -6.38
CA GLY A 352 14.10 8.77 -7.13
C GLY A 352 14.33 9.89 -8.16
N LEU A 353 13.26 10.58 -8.57
CA LEU A 353 13.32 11.76 -9.42
C LEU A 353 13.45 13.09 -8.65
N SER A 354 13.47 13.05 -7.32
CA SER A 354 13.61 14.23 -6.46
C SER A 354 15.08 14.41 -6.11
N GLY A 355 15.71 15.46 -6.62
CA GLY A 355 17.11 15.80 -6.34
C GLY A 355 17.66 16.79 -7.36
N LYS A 356 18.71 17.55 -7.01
CA LYS A 356 19.45 18.38 -7.97
C LYS A 356 20.15 17.46 -8.97
N GLY A 357 20.24 17.85 -10.23
CA GLY A 357 20.93 17.11 -11.28
C GLY A 357 22.43 17.02 -11.00
N ALA A 358 23.13 16.15 -11.72
CA ALA A 358 24.59 15.99 -11.64
C ALA A 358 25.38 17.24 -12.07
N SER A 359 24.69 18.32 -12.48
CA SER A 359 25.32 19.60 -12.88
C SER A 359 25.58 20.57 -11.71
N ASP A 360 25.13 20.23 -10.49
CA ASP A 360 25.25 21.09 -9.30
C ASP A 360 26.17 20.47 -8.21
N ALA A 361 27.03 19.51 -8.59
CA ALA A 361 28.02 18.88 -7.71
C ALA A 361 29.44 19.21 -8.19
#